data_4adcb836dac78131674a2c2aa959a37b
#
_entry.id   4adcb836dac78131674a2c2aa959a37b
#
_cell.length_a   1.000
_cell.length_b   1.000
_cell.length_c   1.000
_cell.angle_alpha   90.00
_cell.angle_beta   90.00
_cell.angle_gamma   90.00
#
_symmetry.space_group_name_H-M   'P 1'
#
loop_
_entity.id
_entity.type
_entity.pdbx_description
1 polymer ?
#
loop_
_entity_poly.entity_id
_entity_poly.type
_entity_poly.pdbx_seq_one_letter_code
_entity_poly.pdbx_strand_id
1 'polypeptide(L)' 'SFDTGQELSEHTAAMPVLLHLIDGALTVTAGGETVDLDPGGVIHLPAREAHSLVATQPSRMVLTMLDPRS' A
#
# COMPACT_ATOMS: atom_id res chain seq x y z
N SER A 1 -6.11 9.57 -3.35
CA SER A 1 -6.19 9.80 -1.89
C SER A 1 -7.31 8.95 -1.27
N PHE A 2 -7.15 8.64 0.00
CA PHE A 2 -8.11 7.83 0.76
C PHE A 2 -8.66 8.63 1.93
N ASP A 3 -9.98 8.56 2.13
CA ASP A 3 -10.60 9.09 3.33
C ASP A 3 -10.57 8.04 4.45
N THR A 4 -10.79 8.48 5.69
CA THR A 4 -10.85 7.58 6.83
C THR A 4 -11.87 6.46 6.60
N GLY A 5 -11.47 5.23 6.85
CA GLY A 5 -12.31 4.06 6.66
C GLY A 5 -12.37 3.53 5.24
N GLN A 6 -11.86 4.29 4.26
CA GLN A 6 -11.76 3.77 2.90
C GLN A 6 -10.73 2.64 2.86
N GLU A 7 -11.03 1.64 2.05
CA GLU A 7 -10.13 0.50 1.92
C GLU A 7 -9.97 0.09 0.46
N LEU A 8 -8.83 -0.49 0.18
CA LEU A 8 -8.58 -1.19 -1.07
C LEU A 8 -8.60 -2.67 -0.71
N SER A 9 -9.62 -3.37 -1.21
CA SER A 9 -9.81 -4.78 -0.86
C SER A 9 -8.64 -5.63 -1.36
N GLU A 10 -8.52 -6.82 -0.78
CA GLU A 10 -7.43 -7.73 -1.10
C GLU A 10 -7.35 -7.99 -2.60
N HIS A 11 -6.16 -7.83 -3.15
CA HIS A 11 -5.89 -8.06 -4.58
C HIS A 11 -4.42 -8.37 -4.76
N THR A 12 -4.07 -8.78 -5.98
CA THR A 12 -2.67 -9.01 -6.35
C THR A 12 -2.31 -8.10 -7.51
N ALA A 13 -1.02 -7.82 -7.64
CA ALA A 13 -0.49 -7.08 -8.78
C ALA A 13 0.49 -7.97 -9.54
N ALA A 14 0.57 -7.78 -10.87
CA ALA A 14 1.47 -8.55 -11.71
C ALA A 14 2.93 -8.12 -11.53
N MET A 15 3.17 -6.93 -11.00
CA MET A 15 4.50 -6.36 -10.78
C MET A 15 4.69 -6.00 -9.32
N PRO A 16 5.96 -5.98 -8.84
CA PRO A 16 6.23 -5.44 -7.52
C PRO A 16 5.83 -3.97 -7.45
N VAL A 17 5.40 -3.53 -6.29
CA VAL A 17 4.94 -2.16 -6.07
C VAL A 17 5.63 -1.60 -4.84
N LEU A 18 6.08 -0.34 -4.92
CA LEU A 18 6.48 0.43 -3.75
C LEU A 18 5.35 1.37 -3.39
N LEU A 19 4.88 1.27 -2.17
CA LEU A 19 3.86 2.17 -1.64
C LEU A 19 4.54 3.14 -0.69
N HIS A 20 4.43 4.44 -1.00
CA HIS A 20 4.99 5.51 -0.19
C HIS A 20 3.86 6.37 0.36
N LEU A 21 3.72 6.39 1.69
CA LEU A 21 2.71 7.21 2.34
C LEU A 21 3.23 8.62 2.52
N ILE A 22 2.50 9.59 1.96
CA ILE A 22 2.87 11.01 2.02
C ILE A 22 2.25 11.65 3.26
N ASP A 23 0.93 11.48 3.44
CA ASP A 23 0.19 12.04 4.57
C ASP A 23 -0.82 11.02 5.08
N GLY A 24 -1.16 11.13 6.36
CA GLY A 24 -2.20 10.32 6.97
C GLY A 24 -1.66 9.07 7.64
N ALA A 25 -2.46 8.01 7.63
CA ALA A 25 -2.06 6.72 8.19
C ALA A 25 -2.77 5.59 7.46
N LEU A 26 -2.02 4.58 7.09
CA LEU A 26 -2.54 3.39 6.41
C LEU A 26 -2.16 2.15 7.18
N THR A 27 -3.08 1.19 7.22
CA THR A 27 -2.80 -0.17 7.66
C THR A 27 -2.74 -1.05 6.43
N VAL A 28 -1.60 -1.68 6.21
CA VAL A 28 -1.34 -2.53 5.04
C VAL A 28 -1.23 -3.97 5.50
N THR A 29 -1.99 -4.85 4.86
CA THR A 29 -1.91 -6.30 5.11
C THR A 29 -1.37 -6.96 3.85
N ALA A 30 -0.27 -7.70 3.99
CA ALA A 30 0.36 -8.39 2.87
C ALA A 30 1.09 -9.62 3.39
N GLY A 31 0.96 -10.73 2.67
CA GLY A 31 1.66 -11.96 3.03
C GLY A 31 1.35 -12.46 4.42
N GLY A 32 0.16 -12.19 4.93
CA GLY A 32 -0.23 -12.61 6.28
C GLY A 32 0.27 -11.69 7.39
N GLU A 33 0.94 -10.59 7.04
CA GLU A 33 1.45 -9.62 8.00
C GLU A 33 0.71 -8.30 7.86
N THR A 34 0.55 -7.59 8.98
CA THR A 34 -0.08 -6.27 9.01
C THR A 34 0.93 -5.25 9.50
N VAL A 35 1.04 -4.16 8.74
CA VAL A 35 1.99 -3.08 9.03
C VAL A 35 1.22 -1.75 9.03
N ASP A 36 1.47 -0.93 10.05
CA ASP A 36 0.93 0.43 10.08
C ASP A 36 1.97 1.38 9.52
N LEU A 37 1.59 2.15 8.49
CA LEU A 37 2.47 3.14 7.88
C LEU A 37 2.14 4.53 8.39
N ASP A 38 3.19 5.27 8.73
CA ASP A 38 3.15 6.70 9.06
C ASP A 38 3.69 7.51 7.88
N PRO A 39 3.44 8.83 7.84
CA PRO A 39 3.98 9.67 6.77
C PRO A 39 5.49 9.49 6.61
N GLY A 40 5.93 9.31 5.38
CA GLY A 40 7.31 9.00 5.03
C GLY A 40 7.63 7.52 4.99
N GLY A 41 6.68 6.66 5.42
CA GLY A 41 6.87 5.21 5.36
C GLY A 41 6.76 4.68 3.95
N VAL A 42 7.57 3.66 3.65
CA VAL A 42 7.57 2.99 2.35
C VAL A 42 7.50 1.49 2.59
N ILE A 43 6.65 0.81 1.84
CA ILE A 43 6.57 -0.64 1.89
C ILE A 43 6.69 -1.22 0.49
N HIS A 44 7.43 -2.31 0.39
CA HIS A 44 7.56 -3.07 -0.85
C HIS A 44 6.54 -4.21 -0.86
N LEU A 45 5.71 -4.23 -1.89
CA LEU A 45 4.71 -5.28 -2.08
C LEU A 45 5.18 -6.18 -3.23
N PRO A 46 5.59 -7.42 -2.95
CA PRO A 46 6.05 -8.31 -4.01
C PRO A 46 4.98 -8.62 -5.05
N ALA A 47 5.41 -8.96 -6.26
CA ALA A 47 4.49 -9.34 -7.32
C ALA A 47 3.68 -10.58 -6.90
N ARG A 48 2.42 -10.59 -7.26
CA ARG A 48 1.49 -11.72 -7.05
C ARG A 48 1.21 -12.06 -5.60
N GLU A 49 1.64 -11.22 -4.65
CA GLU A 49 1.29 -11.40 -3.25
C GLU A 49 0.02 -10.62 -2.96
N ALA A 50 -0.96 -11.28 -2.33
CA ALA A 50 -2.21 -10.64 -1.98
C ALA A 50 -1.97 -9.57 -0.92
N HIS A 51 -2.55 -8.39 -1.11
CA HIS A 51 -2.42 -7.28 -0.17
C HIS A 51 -3.70 -6.44 -0.13
N SER A 52 -3.88 -5.77 0.98
CA SER A 52 -5.02 -4.86 1.17
C SER A 52 -4.57 -3.65 1.99
N LEU A 53 -5.31 -2.55 1.85
CA LEU A 53 -5.02 -1.28 2.51
C LEU A 53 -6.28 -0.75 3.17
N VAL A 54 -6.12 -0.17 4.36
CA VAL A 54 -7.19 0.57 5.04
C VAL A 54 -6.63 1.90 5.53
N ALA A 55 -7.33 2.99 5.23
CA ALA A 55 -6.95 4.31 5.74
C ALA A 55 -7.58 4.53 7.10
N THR A 56 -6.76 4.79 8.11
CA THR A 56 -7.22 5.13 9.46
C THR A 56 -7.37 6.64 9.65
N GLN A 57 -6.85 7.41 8.71
CA GLN A 57 -6.99 8.87 8.62
C GLN A 57 -7.05 9.23 7.14
N PRO A 58 -7.53 10.43 6.76
CA PRO A 58 -7.42 10.86 5.38
C PRO A 58 -5.96 10.79 4.94
N SER A 59 -5.69 10.11 3.83
CA SER A 59 -4.34 9.75 3.45
C SER A 59 -4.05 10.01 1.98
N ARG A 60 -2.79 10.36 1.69
CA ARG A 60 -2.28 10.44 0.32
C ARG A 60 -1.07 9.54 0.20
N MET A 61 -1.02 8.80 -0.88
CA MET A 61 0.07 7.87 -1.13
C MET A 61 0.50 7.91 -2.59
N VAL A 62 1.70 7.43 -2.85
CA VAL A 62 2.24 7.24 -4.20
C VAL A 62 2.53 5.76 -4.38
N LEU A 63 2.05 5.21 -5.49
CA LEU A 63 2.34 3.84 -5.86
C LEU A 63 3.32 3.86 -7.03
N THR A 64 4.42 3.17 -6.89
CA THR A 64 5.42 3.02 -7.95
C THR A 64 5.45 1.58 -8.41
N MET A 65 5.09 1.36 -9.67
CA MET A 65 5.16 0.03 -10.27
C MET A 65 6.58 -0.23 -10.72
N LEU A 66 7.14 -1.37 -10.32
CA LEU A 66 8.49 -1.75 -10.68
C LEU A 66 8.45 -2.72 -11.85
N ASP A 67 8.48 -2.18 -13.07
CA ASP A 67 8.44 -2.99 -14.28
C ASP A 67 9.86 -3.45 -14.62
N PRO A 68 10.14 -4.77 -14.56
CA PRO A 68 11.49 -5.28 -14.82
C PRO A 68 11.92 -5.14 -16.27
N ARG A 69 11.02 -4.75 -17.17
CA ARG A 69 11.33 -4.56 -18.59
C ARG A 69 11.71 -3.13 -18.95
N SER A 70 11.59 -2.24 -18.01
CA SER A 70 11.89 -0.82 -18.26
C SER A 70 13.32 -0.44 -17.90
#